data_625947898bb3a503da30df55b3af9d58
#
_entry.id   625947898bb3a503da30df55b3af9d58
#
_cell.length_a   1.000
_cell.length_b   1.000
_cell.length_c   1.000
_cell.angle_alpha   90.00
_cell.angle_beta   90.00
_cell.angle_gamma   90.00
#
_symmetry.space_group_name_H-M   'P 1'
#
loop_
_entity.id
_entity.type
_entity.pdbx_description
1 polymer ?
#
loop_
_entity_poly.entity_id
_entity_poly.type
_entity_poly.pdbx_seq_one_letter_code
_entity_poly.pdbx_strand_id
1 'polypeptide(L)'
;MARSLARRVLLWPLALLLFLGATTLLIRRIQYQLNVMDVEEYEPVSTLKVPQHLLTRARYPFIDVHSHQWFMPIQDLDKLVSEMDALNMGVMVNLSGFRGTLLEWSLNNVKKHQARRFLVFINLDFEKVDSAGWPQEALAQLTQGAQQGAAGLKVFKGLGLTDRDKSGKRIAVDDPRLDAIWAKCGELGLPVLIHSGEPSPFWQPKDRRNERWLELKQEPDRYRPADRYPPFESIMAEQHRVFRKHPKTRFINAHLGWMGNDLARLGTLLDELPNVYTEIGAVLAELGRQPRFAREWLIRYQDRVLFGKDIYSPVEYHTYFRVLETADEYFDYYRKRHAHWKIYGLDLPDAVLRKIYYRNALGLFPQIDRSLFPSDDAAATPTPAAAPSAAAPSASPAAPAAPAGK
;
A
#
# COMPACT_ATOMS: atom_id res chain seq x y z
N MET A 1 5.72 -70.20 -45.27
CA MET A 1 4.89 -69.08 -45.74
C MET A 1 3.85 -68.59 -44.70
N ALA A 2 3.20 -69.43 -43.88
CA ALA A 2 2.14 -69.03 -42.92
C ALA A 2 2.57 -68.08 -41.80
N ARG A 3 3.82 -68.14 -41.27
CA ARG A 3 4.32 -67.26 -40.20
C ARG A 3 4.56 -65.80 -40.63
N SER A 4 4.79 -65.53 -41.93
CA SER A 4 5.00 -64.15 -42.46
C SER A 4 3.65 -63.46 -42.65
N LEU A 5 2.59 -64.19 -43.00
CA LEU A 5 1.24 -63.62 -43.19
C LEU A 5 0.62 -63.19 -41.85
N ALA A 6 0.76 -64.05 -40.82
CA ALA A 6 0.25 -63.75 -39.46
C ALA A 6 0.91 -62.50 -38.84
N ARG A 7 2.20 -62.29 -39.02
CA ARG A 7 2.92 -61.06 -38.60
C ARG A 7 2.42 -59.80 -39.33
N ARG A 8 2.16 -59.90 -40.62
CA ARG A 8 1.62 -58.76 -41.36
C ARG A 8 0.22 -58.40 -40.97
N VAL A 9 -0.65 -59.37 -40.69
CA VAL A 9 -2.04 -59.14 -40.27
C VAL A 9 -2.11 -58.48 -38.88
N LEU A 10 -1.13 -58.71 -38.00
CA LEU A 10 -1.09 -58.02 -36.67
C LEU A 10 -0.42 -56.65 -36.72
N LEU A 11 0.53 -56.42 -37.59
CA LEU A 11 1.29 -55.14 -37.66
C LEU A 11 0.48 -54.00 -38.26
N TRP A 12 -0.42 -54.30 -39.22
CA TRP A 12 -1.26 -53.28 -39.84
C TRP A 12 -2.26 -52.62 -38.90
N PRO A 13 -3.06 -53.35 -38.08
CA PRO A 13 -3.94 -52.73 -37.09
C PRO A 13 -3.16 -51.98 -35.99
N LEU A 14 -2.00 -52.48 -35.56
CA LEU A 14 -1.17 -51.77 -34.59
C LEU A 14 -0.61 -50.43 -35.16
N ALA A 15 -0.13 -50.43 -36.41
CA ALA A 15 0.31 -49.25 -37.08
C ALA A 15 -0.84 -48.23 -37.29
N LEU A 16 -2.04 -48.72 -37.60
CA LEU A 16 -3.23 -47.87 -37.74
C LEU A 16 -3.63 -47.24 -36.38
N LEU A 17 -3.60 -48.00 -35.30
CA LEU A 17 -3.88 -47.51 -33.94
C LEU A 17 -2.86 -46.47 -33.51
N LEU A 18 -1.58 -46.65 -33.78
CA LEU A 18 -0.52 -45.70 -33.50
C LEU A 18 -0.70 -44.44 -34.34
N PHE A 19 -1.06 -44.57 -35.62
CA PHE A 19 -1.34 -43.44 -36.50
C PHE A 19 -2.56 -42.64 -36.01
N LEU A 20 -3.66 -43.31 -35.68
CA LEU A 20 -4.86 -42.64 -35.14
C LEU A 20 -4.56 -41.96 -33.78
N GLY A 21 -3.78 -42.61 -32.91
CA GLY A 21 -3.34 -42.05 -31.65
C GLY A 21 -2.50 -40.80 -31.86
N ALA A 22 -1.50 -40.85 -32.74
CA ALA A 22 -0.65 -39.71 -33.08
C ALA A 22 -1.44 -38.55 -33.71
N THR A 23 -2.37 -38.86 -34.60
CA THR A 23 -3.25 -37.87 -35.23
C THR A 23 -4.16 -37.19 -34.19
N THR A 24 -4.75 -37.98 -33.29
CA THR A 24 -5.58 -37.44 -32.20
C THR A 24 -4.78 -36.53 -31.28
N LEU A 25 -3.56 -36.93 -30.91
CA LEU A 25 -2.66 -36.09 -30.11
C LEU A 25 -2.29 -34.79 -30.84
N LEU A 26 -1.99 -34.85 -32.14
CA LEU A 26 -1.69 -33.69 -32.94
C LEU A 26 -2.89 -32.74 -33.05
N ILE A 27 -4.09 -33.26 -33.30
CA ILE A 27 -5.32 -32.45 -33.34
C ILE A 27 -5.57 -31.80 -32.00
N ARG A 28 -5.46 -32.52 -30.88
CA ARG A 28 -5.60 -31.94 -29.53
C ARG A 28 -4.56 -30.85 -29.26
N ARG A 29 -3.33 -31.07 -29.67
CA ARG A 29 -2.27 -30.06 -29.53
C ARG A 29 -2.54 -28.82 -30.36
N ILE A 30 -3.02 -28.94 -31.61
CA ILE A 30 -3.42 -27.83 -32.46
C ILE A 30 -4.61 -27.09 -31.85
N GLN A 31 -5.64 -27.81 -31.40
CA GLN A 31 -6.79 -27.20 -30.73
C GLN A 31 -6.38 -26.43 -29.46
N TYR A 32 -5.47 -27.01 -28.66
CA TYR A 32 -4.93 -26.34 -27.48
C TYR A 32 -4.15 -25.05 -27.86
N GLN A 33 -3.35 -25.08 -28.91
CA GLN A 33 -2.59 -23.91 -29.37
C GLN A 33 -3.48 -22.83 -30.02
N LEU A 34 -4.59 -23.19 -30.63
CA LEU A 34 -5.56 -22.26 -31.23
C LEU A 34 -6.51 -21.65 -30.18
N ASN A 35 -6.66 -22.30 -29.04
CA ASN A 35 -7.49 -21.81 -27.92
C ASN A 35 -6.63 -21.04 -26.91
N VAL A 36 -5.96 -19.99 -27.37
CA VAL A 36 -5.11 -19.13 -26.55
C VAL A 36 -5.90 -17.88 -26.18
N MET A 37 -5.89 -17.54 -24.89
CA MET A 37 -6.41 -16.30 -24.34
C MET A 37 -5.26 -15.51 -23.75
N ASP A 38 -5.23 -14.19 -23.96
CA ASP A 38 -4.26 -13.33 -23.27
C ASP A 38 -4.58 -13.29 -21.78
N VAL A 39 -3.54 -13.36 -20.95
CA VAL A 39 -3.69 -13.31 -19.49
C VAL A 39 -4.38 -12.01 -19.02
N GLU A 40 -4.27 -10.93 -19.80
CA GLU A 40 -4.89 -9.64 -19.50
C GLU A 40 -6.39 -9.61 -19.84
N GLU A 41 -6.84 -10.51 -20.71
CA GLU A 41 -8.25 -10.68 -21.08
C GLU A 41 -8.96 -11.69 -20.17
N TYR A 42 -8.18 -12.50 -19.42
CA TYR A 42 -8.74 -13.52 -18.54
C TYR A 42 -9.29 -12.89 -17.25
N GLU A 43 -10.61 -12.68 -17.23
CA GLU A 43 -11.36 -12.09 -16.10
C GLU A 43 -12.45 -13.07 -15.61
N PRO A 44 -12.06 -14.14 -14.89
CA PRO A 44 -13.04 -15.15 -14.47
C PRO A 44 -14.00 -14.56 -13.43
N VAL A 45 -15.29 -14.73 -13.67
CA VAL A 45 -16.33 -14.43 -12.69
C VAL A 45 -16.42 -15.60 -11.71
N SER A 46 -16.25 -15.31 -10.42
CA SER A 46 -16.37 -16.32 -9.38
C SER A 46 -17.81 -16.83 -9.28
N THR A 47 -17.97 -18.16 -9.23
CA THR A 47 -19.25 -18.82 -8.93
C THR A 47 -19.46 -19.05 -7.42
N LEU A 48 -18.52 -18.62 -6.59
CA LEU A 48 -18.58 -18.75 -5.15
C LEU A 48 -19.75 -17.94 -4.58
N LYS A 49 -20.54 -18.58 -3.70
CA LYS A 49 -21.66 -17.93 -3.00
C LYS A 49 -21.33 -17.88 -1.51
N VAL A 50 -20.83 -16.77 -1.06
CA VAL A 50 -20.48 -16.47 0.35
C VAL A 50 -21.08 -15.14 0.76
N PRO A 51 -21.28 -14.89 2.06
CA PRO A 51 -21.65 -13.56 2.56
C PRO A 51 -20.69 -12.50 2.07
N GLN A 52 -21.22 -11.31 1.74
CA GLN A 52 -20.41 -10.16 1.33
C GLN A 52 -20.88 -8.91 2.09
N HIS A 53 -19.94 -8.15 2.62
CA HIS A 53 -20.20 -6.91 3.36
C HIS A 53 -19.52 -5.75 2.64
N LEU A 54 -20.29 -5.05 1.81
CA LEU A 54 -19.80 -3.88 1.06
C LEU A 54 -19.87 -2.65 1.95
N LEU A 55 -18.79 -2.41 2.70
CA LEU A 55 -18.69 -1.28 3.62
C LEU A 55 -18.27 -0.01 2.88
N THR A 56 -19.05 1.05 3.00
CA THR A 56 -18.73 2.38 2.43
C THR A 56 -18.25 3.37 3.48
N ARG A 57 -18.29 2.98 4.77
CA ARG A 57 -17.95 3.80 5.92
C ARG A 57 -17.26 2.94 6.98
N ALA A 58 -16.22 3.45 7.60
CA ALA A 58 -15.54 2.77 8.70
C ALA A 58 -16.44 2.66 9.94
N ARG A 59 -16.33 1.55 10.66
CA ARG A 59 -17.08 1.29 11.91
C ARG A 59 -16.75 2.31 13.01
N TYR A 60 -15.49 2.74 13.08
CA TYR A 60 -15.01 3.74 14.02
C TYR A 60 -14.43 4.94 13.27
N PRO A 61 -14.45 6.15 13.87
CA PRO A 61 -13.68 7.26 13.30
C PRO A 61 -12.22 6.87 13.11
N PHE A 62 -11.60 7.32 12.04
CA PHE A 62 -10.20 7.00 11.78
C PHE A 62 -9.36 8.23 11.41
N ILE A 63 -8.06 8.08 11.58
CA ILE A 63 -7.04 9.05 11.19
C ILE A 63 -6.23 8.41 10.05
N ASP A 64 -6.28 9.00 8.87
CA ASP A 64 -5.40 8.61 7.77
C ASP A 64 -4.06 9.33 7.91
N VAL A 65 -3.01 8.58 8.34
CA VAL A 65 -1.68 9.16 8.54
C VAL A 65 -0.85 9.25 7.27
N HIS A 66 -1.35 8.73 6.14
CA HIS A 66 -0.64 8.74 4.86
C HIS A 66 -1.55 9.14 3.72
N SER A 67 -1.66 10.44 3.48
CA SER A 67 -2.41 11.00 2.35
C SER A 67 -1.59 12.09 1.65
N HIS A 68 -1.85 12.29 0.37
CA HIS A 68 -1.19 13.28 -0.46
C HIS A 68 -2.21 14.27 -1.03
N GLN A 69 -2.19 15.51 -0.54
CA GLN A 69 -3.04 16.64 -0.98
C GLN A 69 -2.14 17.74 -1.56
N TRP A 70 -1.71 17.54 -2.79
CA TRP A 70 -0.76 18.44 -3.48
C TRP A 70 -1.31 19.86 -3.68
N PHE A 71 -2.64 20.00 -3.77
CA PHE A 71 -3.30 21.28 -3.96
C PHE A 71 -3.75 21.93 -2.64
N MET A 72 -3.36 21.40 -1.49
CA MET A 72 -3.79 21.92 -0.18
C MET A 72 -3.61 23.42 0.01
N PRO A 73 -2.58 24.10 -0.55
CA PRO A 73 -2.48 25.56 -0.46
C PRO A 73 -3.71 26.33 -0.96
N ILE A 74 -4.44 25.76 -1.92
CA ILE A 74 -5.58 26.42 -2.60
C ILE A 74 -6.83 25.52 -2.68
N GLN A 75 -6.78 24.34 -2.07
CA GLN A 75 -7.86 23.36 -2.14
C GLN A 75 -9.09 23.79 -1.36
N ASP A 76 -10.27 23.46 -1.86
CA ASP A 76 -11.54 23.55 -1.11
C ASP A 76 -11.56 22.44 -0.04
N LEU A 77 -11.24 22.84 1.19
CA LEU A 77 -11.18 21.92 2.32
C LEU A 77 -12.55 21.57 2.89
N ASP A 78 -13.57 22.40 2.67
CA ASP A 78 -14.94 22.10 3.14
C ASP A 78 -15.53 20.94 2.34
N LYS A 79 -15.32 20.94 1.02
CA LYS A 79 -15.69 19.81 0.17
C LYS A 79 -14.93 18.54 0.56
N LEU A 80 -13.63 18.63 0.79
CA LEU A 80 -12.83 17.49 1.19
C LEU A 80 -13.29 16.91 2.54
N VAL A 81 -13.63 17.76 3.51
CA VAL A 81 -14.16 17.33 4.81
C VAL A 81 -15.52 16.64 4.66
N SER A 82 -16.38 17.10 3.77
CA SER A 82 -17.66 16.42 3.49
C SER A 82 -17.45 14.98 2.99
N GLU A 83 -16.45 14.76 2.11
CA GLU A 83 -16.07 13.42 1.66
C GLU A 83 -15.46 12.58 2.80
N MET A 84 -14.61 13.20 3.64
CA MET A 84 -14.06 12.56 4.84
C MET A 84 -15.14 12.11 5.82
N ASP A 85 -16.14 12.96 6.04
CA ASP A 85 -17.27 12.65 6.93
C ASP A 85 -18.08 11.45 6.43
N ALA A 86 -18.30 11.34 5.12
CA ALA A 86 -18.95 10.18 4.53
C ALA A 86 -18.19 8.87 4.83
N LEU A 87 -16.89 8.91 4.87
CA LEU A 87 -16.02 7.75 5.18
C LEU A 87 -15.88 7.46 6.69
N ASN A 88 -16.28 8.38 7.57
CA ASN A 88 -15.96 8.42 9.00
C ASN A 88 -14.49 8.78 9.30
N MET A 89 -13.84 9.51 8.40
CA MET A 89 -12.48 9.99 8.61
C MET A 89 -12.49 11.24 9.51
N GLY A 90 -11.94 11.13 10.72
CA GLY A 90 -11.85 12.25 11.66
C GLY A 90 -10.76 13.24 11.27
N VAL A 91 -9.57 12.75 10.95
CA VAL A 91 -8.38 13.57 10.61
C VAL A 91 -7.62 12.95 9.44
N MET A 92 -7.09 13.81 8.58
CA MET A 92 -6.18 13.43 7.49
C MET A 92 -4.82 14.09 7.70
N VAL A 93 -3.75 13.32 7.57
CA VAL A 93 -2.37 13.83 7.55
C VAL A 93 -1.93 14.02 6.11
N ASN A 94 -1.77 15.27 5.68
CA ASN A 94 -1.21 15.57 4.38
C ASN A 94 0.32 15.51 4.41
N LEU A 95 0.89 14.57 3.68
CA LEU A 95 2.34 14.38 3.57
C LEU A 95 2.99 15.21 2.46
N SER A 96 2.18 15.93 1.67
CA SER A 96 2.63 16.83 0.59
C SER A 96 2.51 18.31 1.00
N GLY A 97 3.00 18.63 2.21
CA GLY A 97 2.90 19.99 2.76
C GLY A 97 3.91 20.98 2.20
N PHE A 98 4.87 20.49 1.40
CA PHE A 98 5.95 21.29 0.86
C PHE A 98 6.90 21.88 1.94
N ARG A 99 7.53 23.02 1.65
CA ARG A 99 8.41 23.84 2.51
C ARG A 99 8.27 25.31 2.18
N GLY A 100 8.78 26.17 3.06
CA GLY A 100 8.75 27.63 2.86
C GLY A 100 7.33 28.15 2.62
N THR A 101 7.16 29.04 1.66
CA THR A 101 5.88 29.73 1.37
C THR A 101 4.73 28.74 1.06
N LEU A 102 4.97 27.65 0.35
CA LEU A 102 3.92 26.68 0.04
C LEU A 102 3.45 25.91 1.30
N LEU A 103 4.35 25.62 2.23
CA LEU A 103 3.99 25.08 3.54
C LEU A 103 3.13 26.08 4.32
N GLU A 104 3.56 27.34 4.36
CA GLU A 104 2.81 28.40 5.02
C GLU A 104 1.39 28.54 4.45
N TRP A 105 1.25 28.53 3.13
CA TRP A 105 -0.07 28.59 2.48
C TRP A 105 -0.93 27.38 2.82
N SER A 106 -0.36 26.17 2.82
CA SER A 106 -1.09 24.96 3.24
C SER A 106 -1.59 25.08 4.68
N LEU A 107 -0.70 25.49 5.59
CA LEU A 107 -1.04 25.66 7.01
C LEU A 107 -2.08 26.76 7.23
N ASN A 108 -1.98 27.88 6.51
CA ASN A 108 -2.94 28.99 6.58
C ASN A 108 -4.32 28.57 6.05
N ASN A 109 -4.38 27.82 4.93
CA ASN A 109 -5.64 27.31 4.39
C ASN A 109 -6.32 26.36 5.41
N VAL A 110 -5.55 25.43 5.98
CA VAL A 110 -6.06 24.53 7.04
C VAL A 110 -6.55 25.34 8.26
N LYS A 111 -5.77 26.29 8.75
CA LYS A 111 -6.11 27.10 9.92
C LYS A 111 -7.37 27.93 9.72
N LYS A 112 -7.55 28.47 8.52
CA LYS A 112 -8.68 29.32 8.16
C LYS A 112 -10.00 28.54 8.03
N HIS A 113 -9.93 27.34 7.44
CA HIS A 113 -11.14 26.61 7.05
C HIS A 113 -11.40 25.36 7.90
N GLN A 114 -10.39 24.53 8.20
CA GLN A 114 -10.60 23.22 8.80
C GLN A 114 -9.48 22.82 9.80
N ALA A 115 -9.15 23.70 10.74
CA ALA A 115 -8.02 23.58 11.69
C ALA A 115 -7.97 22.26 12.48
N ARG A 116 -9.11 21.59 12.69
CA ARG A 116 -9.22 20.36 13.49
C ARG A 116 -9.13 19.07 12.67
N ARG A 117 -9.21 19.16 11.34
CA ARG A 117 -9.40 18.02 10.45
C ARG A 117 -8.14 17.60 9.69
N PHE A 118 -7.11 18.42 9.69
CA PHE A 118 -5.87 18.17 8.95
C PHE A 118 -4.63 18.41 9.78
N LEU A 119 -3.65 17.53 9.58
CA LEU A 119 -2.25 17.77 9.92
C LEU A 119 -1.44 17.88 8.62
N VAL A 120 -0.38 18.69 8.64
CA VAL A 120 0.47 18.91 7.47
C VAL A 120 1.90 18.58 7.83
N PHE A 121 2.57 17.76 7.01
CA PHE A 121 3.97 17.42 7.15
C PHE A 121 4.83 18.30 6.25
N ILE A 122 5.98 18.73 6.76
CA ILE A 122 6.98 19.43 5.97
C ILE A 122 7.76 18.46 5.08
N ASN A 123 8.24 18.94 3.93
CA ASN A 123 9.15 18.22 3.04
C ASN A 123 10.49 18.97 2.97
N LEU A 124 11.58 18.22 2.86
CA LEU A 124 12.93 18.78 2.63
C LEU A 124 13.45 18.37 1.27
N ASP A 125 14.41 19.13 0.76
CA ASP A 125 15.11 18.86 -0.50
C ASP A 125 16.47 18.20 -0.20
N PHE A 126 16.49 16.88 -0.21
CA PHE A 126 17.70 16.12 0.12
C PHE A 126 18.76 16.16 -0.97
N GLU A 127 18.40 16.47 -2.24
CA GLU A 127 19.37 16.58 -3.34
C GLU A 127 20.34 17.78 -3.14
N LYS A 128 20.00 18.68 -2.23
CA LYS A 128 20.88 19.81 -1.85
C LYS A 128 21.86 19.49 -0.73
N VAL A 129 21.98 18.26 -0.30
CA VAL A 129 22.74 17.84 0.90
C VAL A 129 24.20 18.28 0.91
N ASP A 130 24.82 18.46 -0.26
CA ASP A 130 26.18 18.93 -0.46
C ASP A 130 26.28 20.45 -0.82
N SER A 131 25.18 21.17 -0.78
CA SER A 131 25.19 22.62 -0.96
C SER A 131 25.70 23.32 0.30
N ALA A 132 26.55 24.34 0.12
CA ALA A 132 27.05 25.14 1.23
C ALA A 132 25.90 25.72 2.07
N GLY A 133 25.93 25.47 3.38
CA GLY A 133 24.90 25.95 4.32
C GLY A 133 23.60 25.13 4.33
N TRP A 134 23.43 24.11 3.46
CA TRP A 134 22.19 23.33 3.42
C TRP A 134 21.81 22.66 4.75
N PRO A 135 22.73 22.04 5.51
CA PRO A 135 22.36 21.44 6.78
C PRO A 135 21.71 22.46 7.75
N GLN A 136 22.26 23.65 7.82
CA GLN A 136 21.74 24.74 8.66
C GLN A 136 20.39 25.25 8.15
N GLU A 137 20.26 25.42 6.84
CA GLU A 137 19.00 25.80 6.20
C GLU A 137 17.90 24.76 6.45
N ALA A 138 18.19 23.46 6.28
CA ALA A 138 17.23 22.39 6.51
C ALA A 138 16.80 22.31 7.99
N LEU A 139 17.72 22.50 8.94
CA LEU A 139 17.40 22.56 10.37
C LEU A 139 16.55 23.78 10.69
N ALA A 140 16.84 24.93 10.09
CA ALA A 140 16.04 26.15 10.23
C ALA A 140 14.63 25.97 9.67
N GLN A 141 14.49 25.34 8.48
CA GLN A 141 13.20 25.02 7.87
C GLN A 141 12.36 24.08 8.75
N LEU A 142 12.96 23.03 9.34
CA LEU A 142 12.28 22.14 10.29
C LEU A 142 11.79 22.92 11.52
N THR A 143 12.65 23.74 12.12
CA THR A 143 12.32 24.52 13.30
C THR A 143 11.19 25.51 13.02
N GLN A 144 11.30 26.28 11.94
CA GLN A 144 10.28 27.22 11.50
C GLN A 144 8.96 26.52 11.16
N GLY A 145 9.02 25.39 10.40
CA GLY A 145 7.84 24.62 10.05
C GLY A 145 7.10 24.09 11.31
N ALA A 146 7.83 23.59 12.32
CA ALA A 146 7.25 23.17 13.59
C ALA A 146 6.56 24.34 14.32
N GLN A 147 7.21 25.51 14.38
CA GLN A 147 6.64 26.72 14.98
C GLN A 147 5.38 27.22 14.26
N GLN A 148 5.30 27.02 12.96
CA GLN A 148 4.13 27.37 12.13
C GLN A 148 2.99 26.36 12.29
N GLY A 149 3.27 25.15 12.78
CA GLY A 149 2.29 24.09 13.02
C GLY A 149 2.42 22.86 12.12
N ALA A 150 3.58 22.69 11.45
CA ALA A 150 3.86 21.41 10.76
C ALA A 150 3.92 20.27 11.80
N ALA A 151 3.28 19.14 11.49
CA ALA A 151 3.06 18.04 12.43
C ALA A 151 4.09 16.91 12.32
N GLY A 152 4.99 16.93 11.33
CA GLY A 152 6.00 15.91 11.10
C GLY A 152 6.80 16.20 9.82
N LEU A 153 7.77 15.31 9.55
CA LEU A 153 8.58 15.31 8.33
C LEU A 153 8.17 14.13 7.44
N LYS A 154 7.89 14.39 6.16
CA LYS A 154 7.78 13.34 5.14
C LYS A 154 9.08 13.19 4.38
N VAL A 155 9.54 11.97 4.29
CA VAL A 155 10.63 11.53 3.41
C VAL A 155 10.04 10.71 2.28
N PHE A 156 10.28 11.15 1.04
CA PHE A 156 9.84 10.44 -0.16
C PHE A 156 10.85 9.36 -0.57
N LYS A 157 10.38 8.39 -1.36
CA LYS A 157 11.18 7.25 -1.81
C LYS A 157 12.41 7.59 -2.66
N GLY A 158 12.52 8.84 -3.13
CA GLY A 158 13.71 9.32 -3.83
C GLY A 158 14.97 9.14 -2.98
N LEU A 159 14.89 9.48 -1.69
CA LEU A 159 16.00 9.27 -0.76
C LEU A 159 16.29 7.77 -0.60
N GLY A 160 17.55 7.40 -0.85
CA GLY A 160 17.99 6.00 -0.86
C GLY A 160 17.77 5.28 -2.18
N LEU A 161 16.93 5.79 -3.08
CA LEU A 161 16.63 5.15 -4.36
C LEU A 161 17.17 5.92 -5.57
N THR A 162 16.75 7.15 -5.75
CA THR A 162 17.04 7.96 -6.95
C THR A 162 17.74 9.28 -6.66
N ASP A 163 17.59 9.85 -5.46
CA ASP A 163 18.15 11.13 -5.13
C ASP A 163 19.68 11.09 -5.17
N ARG A 164 20.26 12.10 -5.78
CA ARG A 164 21.71 12.19 -6.00
C ARG A 164 22.21 13.55 -5.57
N ASP A 165 23.41 13.59 -5.04
CA ASP A 165 24.15 14.82 -4.77
C ASP A 165 24.74 15.43 -6.06
N LYS A 166 25.33 16.60 -5.97
CA LYS A 166 25.90 17.32 -7.13
C LYS A 166 26.99 16.54 -7.87
N SER A 167 27.63 15.58 -7.20
CA SER A 167 28.61 14.68 -7.83
C SER A 167 27.96 13.54 -8.63
N GLY A 168 26.62 13.41 -8.57
CA GLY A 168 25.87 12.31 -9.16
C GLY A 168 25.84 11.05 -8.28
N LYS A 169 26.43 11.09 -7.07
CA LYS A 169 26.41 9.97 -6.14
C LYS A 169 25.03 9.84 -5.47
N ARG A 170 24.51 8.62 -5.38
CA ARG A 170 23.26 8.34 -4.65
C ARG A 170 23.39 8.75 -3.19
N ILE A 171 22.39 9.43 -2.70
CA ILE A 171 22.26 9.78 -1.29
C ILE A 171 21.61 8.58 -0.57
N ALA A 172 22.37 7.92 0.31
CA ALA A 172 21.85 6.81 1.12
C ALA A 172 20.87 7.31 2.18
N VAL A 173 19.94 6.46 2.63
CA VAL A 173 19.00 6.83 3.70
C VAL A 173 19.75 7.18 5.00
N ASP A 174 20.86 6.47 5.27
CA ASP A 174 21.73 6.66 6.42
C ASP A 174 22.97 7.51 6.10
N ASP A 175 22.91 8.36 5.09
CA ASP A 175 24.00 9.29 4.79
C ASP A 175 24.31 10.15 6.03
N PRO A 176 25.57 10.16 6.53
CA PRO A 176 25.91 10.89 7.75
C PRO A 176 25.57 12.39 7.72
N ARG A 177 25.50 12.98 6.50
CA ARG A 177 25.10 14.38 6.33
C ARG A 177 23.66 14.65 6.77
N LEU A 178 22.80 13.60 6.88
CA LEU A 178 21.40 13.69 7.26
C LEU A 178 21.17 13.48 8.77
N ASP A 179 22.17 13.04 9.54
CA ASP A 179 22.01 12.72 10.97
C ASP A 179 21.40 13.86 11.78
N ALA A 180 21.84 15.10 11.52
CA ALA A 180 21.32 16.27 12.22
C ALA A 180 19.83 16.50 11.97
N ILE A 181 19.31 16.11 10.78
CA ILE A 181 17.89 16.21 10.42
C ILE A 181 17.07 15.24 11.28
N TRP A 182 17.51 13.99 11.36
CA TRP A 182 16.83 12.97 12.16
C TRP A 182 16.82 13.35 13.65
N ALA A 183 17.97 13.76 14.19
CA ALA A 183 18.10 14.23 15.56
C ALA A 183 17.18 15.42 15.86
N LYS A 184 17.12 16.41 14.94
CA LYS A 184 16.28 17.61 15.07
C LYS A 184 14.79 17.27 15.09
N CYS A 185 14.35 16.31 14.30
CA CYS A 185 12.97 15.83 14.35
C CYS A 185 12.64 15.28 15.75
N GLY A 186 13.56 14.49 16.35
CA GLY A 186 13.42 14.00 17.74
C GLY A 186 13.36 15.12 18.78
N GLU A 187 14.21 16.15 18.68
CA GLU A 187 14.20 17.34 19.55
C GLU A 187 12.89 18.11 19.47
N LEU A 188 12.36 18.28 18.27
CA LEU A 188 11.11 19.02 18.02
C LEU A 188 9.85 18.17 18.29
N GLY A 189 10.01 16.88 18.60
CA GLY A 189 8.89 15.95 18.76
C GLY A 189 8.13 15.66 17.45
N LEU A 190 8.73 15.94 16.27
CA LEU A 190 8.17 15.68 14.96
C LEU A 190 8.38 14.22 14.56
N PRO A 191 7.33 13.41 14.39
CA PRO A 191 7.50 12.09 13.81
C PRO A 191 7.93 12.21 12.33
N VAL A 192 8.71 11.22 11.88
CA VAL A 192 9.20 11.13 10.51
C VAL A 192 8.48 10.00 9.81
N LEU A 193 7.60 10.30 8.84
CA LEU A 193 7.06 9.27 7.96
C LEU A 193 8.02 9.08 6.78
N ILE A 194 8.64 7.90 6.75
CA ILE A 194 9.69 7.58 5.79
C ILE A 194 9.24 6.48 4.82
N HIS A 195 9.27 6.81 3.52
CA HIS A 195 9.05 5.89 2.44
C HIS A 195 10.39 5.57 1.79
N SER A 196 10.95 4.39 2.06
CA SER A 196 12.18 3.90 1.45
C SER A 196 11.91 2.68 0.59
N GLY A 197 12.46 2.67 -0.62
CA GLY A 197 12.32 1.54 -1.55
C GLY A 197 10.93 1.43 -2.17
N GLU A 198 10.62 0.23 -2.64
CA GLU A 198 9.39 -0.19 -3.33
C GLU A 198 9.14 -1.68 -3.02
N PRO A 199 8.04 -2.31 -3.45
CA PRO A 199 7.83 -3.74 -3.28
C PRO A 199 9.01 -4.58 -3.79
N SER A 200 9.51 -5.54 -3.00
CA SER A 200 10.69 -6.33 -3.33
C SER A 200 10.63 -7.05 -4.70
N PRO A 201 9.45 -7.49 -5.23
CA PRO A 201 9.38 -8.06 -6.57
C PRO A 201 9.80 -7.12 -7.71
N PHE A 202 9.87 -5.80 -7.46
CA PHE A 202 10.33 -4.84 -8.46
C PHE A 202 11.83 -4.97 -8.77
N TRP A 203 12.60 -5.60 -7.88
CA TRP A 203 14.02 -5.97 -8.09
C TRP A 203 14.22 -7.36 -8.69
N GLN A 204 13.18 -8.19 -8.74
CA GLN A 204 13.26 -9.53 -9.33
C GLN A 204 13.20 -9.47 -10.86
N PRO A 205 13.70 -10.50 -11.57
CA PRO A 205 13.58 -10.56 -13.02
C PRO A 205 12.13 -10.33 -13.48
N LYS A 206 11.96 -9.47 -14.49
CA LYS A 206 10.64 -9.17 -15.07
C LYS A 206 10.26 -10.28 -16.06
N ASP A 207 9.94 -11.45 -15.53
CA ASP A 207 9.55 -12.64 -16.29
C ASP A 207 8.26 -13.27 -15.76
N ARG A 208 7.89 -14.46 -16.28
CA ARG A 208 6.68 -15.21 -15.93
C ARG A 208 6.59 -15.64 -14.45
N ARG A 209 7.65 -15.51 -13.67
CA ARG A 209 7.72 -15.88 -12.25
C ARG A 209 7.56 -14.68 -11.32
N ASN A 210 7.61 -13.46 -11.88
CA ASN A 210 7.45 -12.25 -11.08
C ASN A 210 5.96 -12.02 -10.77
N GLU A 211 5.59 -12.09 -9.51
CA GLU A 211 4.19 -11.94 -9.08
C GLU A 211 3.61 -10.54 -9.34
N ARG A 212 4.47 -9.54 -9.62
CA ARG A 212 4.07 -8.17 -9.96
C ARG A 212 4.27 -7.85 -11.45
N TRP A 213 4.42 -8.88 -12.28
CA TRP A 213 4.69 -8.70 -13.70
C TRP A 213 3.65 -7.83 -14.42
N LEU A 214 2.35 -8.02 -14.12
CA LEU A 214 1.27 -7.24 -14.72
C LEU A 214 1.36 -5.76 -14.33
N GLU A 215 1.63 -5.46 -13.06
CA GLU A 215 1.86 -4.11 -12.58
C GLU A 215 3.08 -3.47 -13.26
N LEU A 216 4.20 -4.19 -13.35
CA LEU A 216 5.41 -3.72 -14.03
C LEU A 216 5.26 -3.61 -15.54
N LYS A 217 4.27 -4.25 -16.15
CA LYS A 217 3.89 -4.04 -17.55
C LYS A 217 3.16 -2.72 -17.73
N GLN A 218 2.24 -2.39 -16.82
CA GLN A 218 1.51 -1.12 -16.84
C GLN A 218 2.38 0.08 -16.46
N GLU A 219 3.27 -0.11 -15.47
CA GLU A 219 4.11 0.92 -14.87
C GLU A 219 5.58 0.52 -15.00
N PRO A 220 6.16 0.53 -16.21
CA PRO A 220 7.51 0.02 -16.46
C PRO A 220 8.59 0.79 -15.67
N ASP A 221 8.33 2.05 -15.33
CA ASP A 221 9.24 2.90 -14.53
C ASP A 221 9.37 2.45 -13.07
N ARG A 222 8.51 1.54 -12.61
CA ARG A 222 8.62 0.93 -11.27
C ARG A 222 9.65 -0.20 -11.20
N TYR A 223 10.09 -0.75 -12.31
CA TYR A 223 11.10 -1.80 -12.33
C TYR A 223 12.47 -1.27 -11.86
N ARG A 224 13.15 -2.05 -11.01
CA ARG A 224 14.40 -1.68 -10.34
C ARG A 224 15.54 -2.65 -10.70
N PRO A 225 16.04 -2.64 -11.94
CA PRO A 225 17.12 -3.54 -12.33
C PRO A 225 18.44 -3.21 -11.61
N ALA A 226 19.22 -4.25 -11.32
CA ALA A 226 20.40 -4.18 -10.47
C ALA A 226 21.56 -3.34 -11.05
N ASP A 227 21.55 -3.08 -12.35
CA ASP A 227 22.54 -2.22 -13.02
C ASP A 227 22.29 -0.72 -12.80
N ARG A 228 21.08 -0.34 -12.37
CA ARG A 228 20.67 1.07 -12.17
C ARG A 228 20.28 1.43 -10.75
N TYR A 229 19.89 0.45 -9.96
CA TYR A 229 19.38 0.68 -8.60
C TYR A 229 20.15 -0.13 -7.57
N PRO A 230 20.30 0.36 -6.33
CA PRO A 230 20.88 -0.40 -5.24
C PRO A 230 20.00 -1.62 -4.94
N PRO A 231 20.55 -2.70 -4.38
CA PRO A 231 19.76 -3.84 -3.92
C PRO A 231 18.69 -3.42 -2.90
N PHE A 232 17.51 -4.05 -2.96
CA PHE A 232 16.42 -3.81 -2.00
C PHE A 232 16.92 -3.90 -0.55
N GLU A 233 17.67 -4.96 -0.23
CA GLU A 233 18.18 -5.20 1.12
C GLU A 233 19.15 -4.10 1.60
N SER A 234 19.89 -3.47 0.70
CA SER A 234 20.76 -2.35 1.05
C SER A 234 19.98 -1.14 1.51
N ILE A 235 18.90 -0.80 0.80
CA ILE A 235 18.01 0.32 1.17
C ILE A 235 17.33 0.05 2.52
N MET A 236 16.84 -1.18 2.74
CA MET A 236 16.23 -1.56 4.02
C MET A 236 17.23 -1.49 5.16
N ALA A 237 18.46 -1.98 4.95
CA ALA A 237 19.51 -1.91 5.96
C ALA A 237 19.90 -0.45 6.30
N GLU A 238 19.99 0.44 5.30
CA GLU A 238 20.23 1.88 5.50
C GLU A 238 19.13 2.49 6.37
N GLN A 239 17.86 2.26 6.03
CA GLN A 239 16.72 2.76 6.79
C GLN A 239 16.74 2.25 8.25
N HIS A 240 16.97 0.95 8.45
CA HIS A 240 17.00 0.36 9.79
C HIS A 240 18.17 0.88 10.63
N ARG A 241 19.32 1.22 10.02
CA ARG A 241 20.42 1.89 10.74
C ARG A 241 20.03 3.28 11.24
N VAL A 242 19.28 4.05 10.44
CA VAL A 242 18.73 5.35 10.89
C VAL A 242 17.84 5.17 12.10
N PHE A 243 16.94 4.20 12.08
CA PHE A 243 16.02 3.93 13.19
C PHE A 243 16.77 3.60 14.50
N ARG A 244 17.81 2.76 14.42
CA ARG A 244 18.66 2.42 15.57
C ARG A 244 19.47 3.59 16.08
N LYS A 245 20.01 4.39 15.17
CA LYS A 245 20.88 5.52 15.50
C LYS A 245 20.14 6.68 16.17
N HIS A 246 18.84 6.82 15.89
CA HIS A 246 18.02 7.94 16.38
C HIS A 246 16.84 7.48 17.24
N PRO A 247 17.07 6.85 18.43
CA PRO A 247 16.02 6.26 19.25
C PRO A 247 15.05 7.29 19.85
N LYS A 248 15.42 8.57 19.89
CA LYS A 248 14.55 9.67 20.36
C LYS A 248 13.59 10.16 19.27
N THR A 249 13.81 9.81 18.02
CA THR A 249 12.98 10.17 16.88
C THR A 249 11.96 9.07 16.63
N ARG A 250 10.69 9.42 16.55
CA ARG A 250 9.60 8.49 16.21
C ARG A 250 9.54 8.38 14.69
N PHE A 251 9.67 7.16 14.16
CA PHE A 251 9.56 6.88 12.76
C PHE A 251 8.26 6.15 12.44
N ILE A 252 7.61 6.53 11.33
CA ILE A 252 6.51 5.79 10.72
C ILE A 252 7.05 5.19 9.43
N ASN A 253 7.30 3.88 9.45
CA ASN A 253 7.81 3.13 8.30
C ASN A 253 6.66 2.89 7.33
N ALA A 254 6.61 3.63 6.24
CA ALA A 254 5.51 3.61 5.28
C ALA A 254 5.31 2.22 4.65
N HIS A 255 4.05 1.87 4.34
CA HIS A 255 3.71 0.66 3.59
C HIS A 255 4.22 -0.64 4.24
N LEU A 256 4.12 -0.77 5.58
CA LEU A 256 4.72 -1.87 6.34
C LEU A 256 6.23 -2.03 6.05
N GLY A 257 6.92 -0.96 5.64
CA GLY A 257 8.32 -0.99 5.21
C GLY A 257 8.57 -1.93 4.01
N TRP A 258 7.57 -2.11 3.16
CA TRP A 258 7.54 -3.09 2.07
C TRP A 258 7.81 -4.55 2.53
N MET A 259 7.56 -4.84 3.80
CA MET A 259 7.63 -6.19 4.39
C MET A 259 6.23 -6.82 4.61
N GLY A 260 5.21 -6.34 3.90
CA GLY A 260 3.87 -6.95 3.95
C GLY A 260 3.86 -8.42 3.50
N ASN A 261 4.82 -8.83 2.67
CA ASN A 261 5.05 -10.21 2.26
C ASN A 261 5.96 -11.00 3.22
N ASP A 262 6.52 -10.36 4.26
CA ASP A 262 7.33 -10.95 5.32
C ASP A 262 7.04 -10.28 6.67
N LEU A 263 5.83 -10.48 7.15
CA LEU A 263 5.36 -9.90 8.42
C LEU A 263 6.16 -10.39 9.64
N ALA A 264 6.75 -11.58 9.58
CA ALA A 264 7.60 -12.09 10.67
C ALA A 264 8.85 -11.21 10.83
N ARG A 265 9.51 -10.87 9.72
CA ARG A 265 10.66 -9.96 9.69
C ARG A 265 10.29 -8.56 10.19
N LEU A 266 9.15 -8.02 9.74
CA LEU A 266 8.65 -6.73 10.26
C LEU A 266 8.40 -6.80 11.75
N GLY A 267 7.82 -7.88 12.26
CA GLY A 267 7.62 -8.10 13.69
C GLY A 267 8.91 -8.03 14.48
N THR A 268 9.96 -8.73 14.02
CA THR A 268 11.30 -8.67 14.62
C THR A 268 11.85 -7.24 14.69
N LEU A 269 11.68 -6.46 13.60
CA LEU A 269 12.09 -5.06 13.57
C LEU A 269 11.34 -4.22 14.62
N LEU A 270 10.03 -4.42 14.76
CA LEU A 270 9.22 -3.70 15.73
C LEU A 270 9.53 -4.11 17.18
N ASP A 271 9.85 -5.37 17.42
CA ASP A 271 10.30 -5.86 18.75
C ASP A 271 11.65 -5.25 19.14
N GLU A 272 12.57 -5.07 18.18
CA GLU A 272 13.88 -4.46 18.40
C GLU A 272 13.82 -2.94 18.61
N LEU A 273 12.92 -2.23 17.89
CA LEU A 273 12.94 -0.77 17.76
C LEU A 273 11.66 -0.12 18.29
N PRO A 274 11.62 0.28 19.57
CA PRO A 274 10.41 0.86 20.18
C PRO A 274 10.00 2.22 19.59
N ASN A 275 10.88 2.91 18.91
CA ASN A 275 10.64 4.20 18.25
C ASN A 275 10.06 4.09 16.83
N VAL A 276 9.84 2.86 16.32
CA VAL A 276 9.33 2.63 14.95
C VAL A 276 7.86 2.22 15.01
N TYR A 277 7.04 2.89 14.28
CA TYR A 277 5.66 2.55 13.92
C TYR A 277 5.60 2.20 12.43
N THR A 278 4.48 1.67 11.98
CA THR A 278 4.24 1.42 10.55
C THR A 278 2.78 1.70 10.20
N GLU A 279 2.48 1.76 8.90
CA GLU A 279 1.11 1.97 8.43
C GLU A 279 0.79 1.07 7.23
N ILE A 280 -0.51 0.90 6.94
CA ILE A 280 -1.05 -0.11 6.03
C ILE A 280 -1.36 0.42 4.62
N GLY A 281 -0.91 1.61 4.26
CA GLY A 281 -1.12 2.21 2.95
C GLY A 281 -0.58 1.34 1.82
N ALA A 282 -1.36 1.16 0.79
CA ALA A 282 -1.02 0.44 -0.45
C ALA A 282 -0.56 -1.03 -0.28
N VAL A 283 -0.79 -1.67 0.89
CA VAL A 283 -0.34 -3.05 1.18
C VAL A 283 -1.47 -4.03 1.52
N LEU A 284 -2.72 -3.65 1.28
CA LEU A 284 -3.86 -4.55 1.54
C LEU A 284 -3.81 -5.84 0.72
N ALA A 285 -3.26 -5.79 -0.49
CA ALA A 285 -3.07 -6.98 -1.32
C ALA A 285 -2.19 -8.01 -0.60
N GLU A 286 -1.17 -7.56 0.13
CA GLU A 286 -0.28 -8.42 0.91
C GLU A 286 -0.95 -8.95 2.17
N LEU A 287 -1.67 -8.10 2.91
CA LEU A 287 -2.39 -8.52 4.12
C LEU A 287 -3.53 -9.48 3.79
N GLY A 288 -4.35 -9.15 2.79
CA GLY A 288 -5.54 -9.92 2.43
C GLY A 288 -5.25 -11.29 1.81
N ARG A 289 -4.06 -11.53 1.22
CA ARG A 289 -3.69 -12.85 0.70
C ARG A 289 -3.19 -13.83 1.78
N GLN A 290 -2.91 -13.35 2.99
CA GLN A 290 -2.47 -14.13 4.15
C GLN A 290 -3.33 -13.84 5.40
N PRO A 291 -4.68 -13.94 5.32
CA PRO A 291 -5.57 -13.35 6.32
C PRO A 291 -5.36 -13.88 7.74
N ARG A 292 -5.07 -15.16 7.90
CA ARG A 292 -4.85 -15.76 9.23
C ARG A 292 -3.60 -15.21 9.89
N PHE A 293 -2.46 -15.25 9.19
CA PHE A 293 -1.20 -14.75 9.72
C PHE A 293 -1.21 -13.23 9.90
N ALA A 294 -1.79 -12.48 8.95
CA ALA A 294 -1.93 -11.02 9.04
C ALA A 294 -2.81 -10.61 10.23
N ARG A 295 -3.92 -11.34 10.49
CA ARG A 295 -4.76 -11.11 11.67
C ARG A 295 -3.99 -11.29 12.98
N GLU A 296 -3.29 -12.42 13.15
CA GLU A 296 -2.49 -12.71 14.35
C GLU A 296 -1.38 -11.67 14.54
N TRP A 297 -0.71 -11.31 13.47
CA TRP A 297 0.35 -10.30 13.48
C TRP A 297 -0.19 -8.91 13.88
N LEU A 298 -1.31 -8.46 13.30
CA LEU A 298 -1.94 -7.18 13.64
C LEU A 298 -2.45 -7.14 15.10
N ILE A 299 -2.95 -8.25 15.62
CA ILE A 299 -3.32 -8.36 17.04
C ILE A 299 -2.09 -8.24 17.93
N ARG A 300 -0.97 -8.89 17.58
CA ARG A 300 0.28 -8.82 18.35
C ARG A 300 0.88 -7.41 18.33
N TYR A 301 0.92 -6.77 17.17
CA TYR A 301 1.55 -5.46 16.98
C TYR A 301 0.57 -4.29 16.94
N GLN A 302 -0.63 -4.47 17.48
CA GLN A 302 -1.74 -3.52 17.43
C GLN A 302 -1.41 -2.12 17.93
N ASP A 303 -0.41 -1.94 18.78
CA ASP A 303 0.02 -0.66 19.34
C ASP A 303 1.06 0.06 18.46
N ARG A 304 1.46 -0.53 17.36
CA ARG A 304 2.55 -0.07 16.51
C ARG A 304 2.11 0.16 15.05
N VAL A 305 0.88 -0.20 14.71
CA VAL A 305 0.32 -0.09 13.36
C VAL A 305 -0.68 1.06 13.31
N LEU A 306 -0.59 1.87 12.27
CA LEU A 306 -1.44 3.03 12.00
C LEU A 306 -2.28 2.78 10.74
N PHE A 307 -3.42 3.44 10.65
CA PHE A 307 -4.18 3.49 9.39
C PHE A 307 -3.56 4.53 8.45
N GLY A 308 -3.25 4.13 7.24
CA GLY A 308 -2.79 4.98 6.16
C GLY A 308 -3.26 4.41 4.83
N LYS A 309 -3.45 5.28 3.82
CA LYS A 309 -3.91 4.83 2.49
C LYS A 309 -2.97 5.17 1.34
N ASP A 310 -2.21 6.25 1.42
CA ASP A 310 -1.31 6.82 0.43
C ASP A 310 -2.03 7.80 -0.52
N ILE A 311 -2.61 7.36 -1.61
CA ILE A 311 -3.32 8.21 -2.57
C ILE A 311 -4.79 8.33 -2.15
N TYR A 312 -5.30 9.55 -2.00
CA TYR A 312 -6.69 9.80 -1.64
C TYR A 312 -7.64 9.42 -2.80
N SER A 313 -8.53 8.49 -2.52
CA SER A 313 -9.64 8.10 -3.41
C SER A 313 -10.74 7.50 -2.54
N PRO A 314 -11.88 8.19 -2.35
CA PRO A 314 -12.94 7.76 -1.43
C PRO A 314 -13.39 6.31 -1.62
N VAL A 315 -13.58 5.88 -2.86
CA VAL A 315 -14.05 4.53 -3.18
C VAL A 315 -13.06 3.44 -2.77
N GLU A 316 -11.75 3.71 -2.84
CA GLU A 316 -10.74 2.73 -2.49
C GLU A 316 -10.67 2.44 -0.98
N TYR A 317 -11.11 3.37 -0.10
CA TYR A 317 -11.21 3.14 1.35
C TYR A 317 -12.20 2.03 1.69
N HIS A 318 -13.23 1.82 0.88
CA HIS A 318 -14.21 0.75 1.09
C HIS A 318 -13.54 -0.64 1.18
N THR A 319 -12.51 -0.87 0.37
CA THR A 319 -11.73 -2.13 0.45
C THR A 319 -10.91 -2.21 1.74
N TYR A 320 -10.39 -1.09 2.26
CA TYR A 320 -9.71 -1.07 3.57
C TYR A 320 -10.67 -1.48 4.70
N PHE A 321 -11.87 -0.91 4.73
CA PHE A 321 -12.88 -1.27 5.72
C PHE A 321 -13.28 -2.74 5.59
N ARG A 322 -13.54 -3.21 4.38
CA ARG A 322 -13.88 -4.60 4.12
C ARG A 322 -12.78 -5.57 4.59
N VAL A 323 -11.51 -5.29 4.29
CA VAL A 323 -10.39 -6.12 4.73
C VAL A 323 -10.24 -6.12 6.25
N LEU A 324 -10.34 -4.98 6.92
CA LEU A 324 -10.07 -4.87 8.34
C LEU A 324 -11.24 -5.35 9.21
N GLU A 325 -12.49 -5.09 8.80
CA GLU A 325 -13.69 -5.21 9.64
C GLU A 325 -14.53 -6.45 9.39
N THR A 326 -14.31 -7.18 8.28
CA THR A 326 -15.15 -8.33 7.89
C THR A 326 -14.36 -9.61 7.77
N ALA A 327 -15.08 -10.74 7.78
CA ALA A 327 -14.57 -12.06 7.44
C ALA A 327 -14.86 -12.45 5.97
N ASP A 328 -15.09 -11.48 5.09
CA ASP A 328 -15.42 -11.73 3.69
C ASP A 328 -14.32 -12.51 2.98
N GLU A 329 -14.73 -13.39 2.08
CA GLU A 329 -13.83 -14.27 1.36
C GLU A 329 -13.77 -13.96 -0.13
N TYR A 330 -12.58 -14.14 -0.72
CA TYR A 330 -12.36 -14.26 -2.16
C TYR A 330 -12.87 -13.07 -2.98
N PHE A 331 -12.41 -11.86 -2.67
CA PHE A 331 -12.76 -10.64 -3.39
C PHE A 331 -11.55 -9.95 -4.00
N ASP A 332 -11.80 -9.03 -4.94
CA ASP A 332 -10.73 -8.36 -5.67
C ASP A 332 -10.10 -7.23 -4.87
N TYR A 333 -8.79 -7.05 -5.08
CA TYR A 333 -8.12 -5.82 -4.71
C TYR A 333 -8.58 -4.68 -5.63
N TYR A 334 -8.71 -3.47 -5.11
CA TYR A 334 -9.28 -2.33 -5.84
C TYR A 334 -8.43 -1.84 -7.05
N ARG A 335 -7.13 -2.15 -7.07
CA ARG A 335 -6.26 -1.83 -8.22
C ARG A 335 -6.10 -3.06 -9.11
N LYS A 336 -6.75 -3.00 -10.26
CA LYS A 336 -6.64 -4.04 -11.27
C LYS A 336 -5.17 -4.29 -11.64
N ARG A 337 -4.78 -5.55 -11.75
CA ARG A 337 -3.44 -6.01 -12.14
C ARG A 337 -2.29 -5.75 -11.15
N HIS A 338 -2.53 -5.07 -10.01
CA HIS A 338 -1.55 -4.98 -8.93
C HIS A 338 -1.47 -6.26 -8.11
N ALA A 339 -2.58 -6.98 -7.98
CA ALA A 339 -2.64 -8.32 -7.40
C ALA A 339 -3.39 -9.22 -8.39
N HIS A 340 -2.77 -10.34 -8.79
CA HIS A 340 -3.45 -11.36 -9.60
C HIS A 340 -4.13 -12.44 -8.73
N TRP A 341 -4.10 -12.26 -7.42
CA TRP A 341 -4.74 -13.09 -6.41
C TRP A 341 -5.94 -12.38 -5.80
N LYS A 342 -6.86 -13.16 -5.25
CA LYS A 342 -7.97 -12.64 -4.45
C LYS A 342 -7.51 -12.37 -3.02
N ILE A 343 -8.22 -11.46 -2.34
CA ILE A 343 -7.95 -11.10 -0.96
C ILE A 343 -9.14 -11.47 -0.06
N TYR A 344 -8.91 -11.48 1.24
CA TYR A 344 -9.83 -11.92 2.27
C TYR A 344 -9.87 -10.91 3.42
N GLY A 345 -11.00 -10.84 4.11
CA GLY A 345 -11.17 -10.06 5.32
C GLY A 345 -10.37 -10.63 6.49
N LEU A 346 -9.95 -9.77 7.40
CA LEU A 346 -9.16 -10.09 8.58
C LEU A 346 -10.03 -10.21 9.84
N ASP A 347 -11.27 -9.71 9.80
CA ASP A 347 -12.18 -9.72 10.94
C ASP A 347 -11.49 -9.31 12.25
N LEU A 348 -10.87 -8.13 12.26
CA LEU A 348 -10.11 -7.67 13.42
C LEU A 348 -11.02 -7.36 14.60
N PRO A 349 -10.60 -7.73 15.84
CA PRO A 349 -11.34 -7.35 17.03
C PRO A 349 -11.50 -5.83 17.16
N ASP A 350 -12.62 -5.37 17.69
CA ASP A 350 -12.94 -3.95 17.86
C ASP A 350 -11.86 -3.17 18.63
N ALA A 351 -11.25 -3.79 19.63
CA ALA A 351 -10.16 -3.17 20.39
C ALA A 351 -8.94 -2.90 19.48
N VAL A 352 -8.62 -3.82 18.56
CA VAL A 352 -7.52 -3.69 17.59
C VAL A 352 -7.86 -2.66 16.52
N LEU A 353 -9.10 -2.69 16.00
CA LEU A 353 -9.57 -1.69 15.04
C LEU A 353 -9.44 -0.27 15.59
N ARG A 354 -9.91 -0.01 16.82
CA ARG A 354 -9.78 1.32 17.44
C ARG A 354 -8.33 1.78 17.57
N LYS A 355 -7.39 0.88 17.89
CA LYS A 355 -5.96 1.20 17.95
C LYS A 355 -5.42 1.60 16.59
N ILE A 356 -5.65 0.78 15.56
CA ILE A 356 -5.17 1.03 14.20
C ILE A 356 -5.83 2.28 13.60
N TYR A 357 -7.14 2.45 13.81
CA TYR A 357 -7.89 3.54 13.21
C TYR A 357 -7.54 4.91 13.82
N TYR A 358 -7.40 5.02 15.15
CA TYR A 358 -7.18 6.35 15.73
C TYR A 358 -6.31 6.39 16.99
N ARG A 359 -6.36 5.40 17.91
CA ARG A 359 -5.69 5.53 19.22
C ARG A 359 -4.18 5.66 19.10
N ASN A 360 -3.55 4.88 18.22
CA ASN A 360 -2.11 4.95 18.01
C ASN A 360 -1.69 6.32 17.44
N ALA A 361 -2.45 6.82 16.46
CA ALA A 361 -2.20 8.14 15.89
C ALA A 361 -2.41 9.27 16.92
N LEU A 362 -3.42 9.19 17.79
CA LEU A 362 -3.62 10.14 18.89
C LEU A 362 -2.45 10.13 19.89
N GLY A 363 -1.75 9.00 20.03
CA GLY A 363 -0.53 8.89 20.84
C GLY A 363 0.69 9.54 20.18
N LEU A 364 0.74 9.53 18.84
CA LEU A 364 1.85 10.13 18.08
C LEU A 364 1.68 11.62 17.83
N PHE A 365 0.45 12.10 17.68
CA PHE A 365 0.11 13.46 17.31
C PHE A 365 -0.71 14.14 18.40
N PRO A 366 -0.06 14.70 19.45
CA PRO A 366 -0.76 15.29 20.59
C PRO A 366 -1.61 16.53 20.20
N GLN A 367 -1.38 17.13 19.05
CA GLN A 367 -2.11 18.28 18.52
C GLN A 367 -3.47 17.91 17.93
N ILE A 368 -3.78 16.63 17.74
CA ILE A 368 -5.11 16.21 17.26
C ILE A 368 -6.16 16.45 18.33
N ASP A 369 -7.27 17.05 17.93
CA ASP A 369 -8.44 17.24 18.78
C ASP A 369 -9.11 15.90 19.12
N ARG A 370 -8.90 15.45 20.34
CA ARG A 370 -9.41 14.16 20.84
C ARG A 370 -10.94 14.11 20.89
N SER A 371 -11.63 15.25 20.92
CA SER A 371 -13.11 15.29 20.95
C SER A 371 -13.75 14.79 19.65
N LEU A 372 -12.96 14.61 18.57
CA LEU A 372 -13.41 14.00 17.32
C LEU A 372 -13.52 12.47 17.41
N PHE A 373 -13.06 11.86 18.48
CA PHE A 373 -12.97 10.41 18.66
C PHE A 373 -13.67 9.98 19.97
N PRO A 374 -14.21 8.75 20.00
CA PRO A 374 -14.81 8.22 21.22
C PRO A 374 -13.83 8.19 22.38
N SER A 375 -14.29 8.58 23.58
CA SER A 375 -13.51 8.42 24.83
C SER A 375 -13.32 6.93 25.16
N ASP A 376 -12.28 6.62 25.93
CA ASP A 376 -11.98 5.24 26.31
C ASP A 376 -13.08 4.61 27.19
N ASP A 377 -13.83 5.43 27.94
CA ASP A 377 -14.91 5.00 28.80
C ASP A 377 -16.26 4.82 28.09
N ALA A 378 -16.41 5.37 26.90
CA ALA A 378 -17.60 5.12 26.08
C ALA A 378 -17.51 3.69 25.56
N ALA A 379 -18.18 2.75 26.23
CA ALA A 379 -18.50 1.45 25.65
C ALA A 379 -19.19 1.73 24.31
N ALA A 380 -18.44 1.61 23.20
CA ALA A 380 -18.93 1.94 21.89
C ALA A 380 -20.10 1.03 21.58
N THR A 381 -21.30 1.60 21.54
CA THR A 381 -22.42 0.93 20.87
C THR A 381 -21.99 0.82 19.41
N PRO A 382 -21.72 -0.37 18.90
CA PRO A 382 -21.34 -0.50 17.50
C PRO A 382 -22.48 0.04 16.66
N THR A 383 -22.18 0.94 15.72
CA THR A 383 -23.14 1.23 14.66
C THR A 383 -23.46 -0.11 14.00
N PRO A 384 -24.75 -0.52 13.91
CA PRO A 384 -25.10 -1.82 13.34
C PRO A 384 -24.41 -1.98 11.99
N ALA A 385 -23.66 -3.06 11.83
CA ALA A 385 -23.14 -3.44 10.53
C ALA A 385 -24.34 -3.48 9.57
N ALA A 386 -24.22 -2.86 8.40
CA ALA A 386 -25.25 -2.96 7.38
C ALA A 386 -25.57 -4.45 7.19
N ALA A 387 -26.86 -4.80 7.27
CA ALA A 387 -27.30 -6.17 7.12
C ALA A 387 -26.72 -6.75 5.82
N PRO A 388 -26.32 -8.04 5.78
CA PRO A 388 -25.74 -8.64 4.59
C PRO A 388 -26.70 -8.40 3.43
N SER A 389 -26.25 -7.71 2.40
CA SER A 389 -27.00 -7.55 1.16
C SER A 389 -27.14 -8.95 0.56
N ALA A 390 -28.37 -9.42 0.43
CA ALA A 390 -28.63 -10.60 -0.38
C ALA A 390 -28.00 -10.37 -1.76
N ALA A 391 -27.20 -11.32 -2.24
CA ALA A 391 -26.48 -11.21 -3.48
C ALA A 391 -27.41 -10.69 -4.59
N ALA A 392 -27.20 -9.46 -5.01
CA ALA A 392 -27.84 -8.95 -6.22
C ALA A 392 -27.36 -9.83 -7.37
N PRO A 393 -28.25 -10.31 -8.25
CA PRO A 393 -27.82 -11.05 -9.44
C PRO A 393 -26.89 -10.14 -10.25
N SER A 394 -25.70 -10.61 -10.54
CA SER A 394 -24.75 -9.92 -11.39
C SER A 394 -25.45 -9.55 -12.71
N ALA A 395 -25.61 -8.26 -12.97
CA ALA A 395 -26.03 -7.79 -14.26
C ALA A 395 -25.00 -8.28 -15.29
N SER A 396 -25.38 -9.21 -16.14
CA SER A 396 -24.62 -9.59 -17.32
C SER A 396 -24.35 -8.32 -18.13
N PRO A 397 -23.10 -8.02 -18.51
CA PRO A 397 -22.85 -6.97 -19.47
C PRO A 397 -23.57 -7.33 -20.78
N ALA A 398 -24.40 -6.42 -21.29
CA ALA A 398 -25.07 -6.57 -22.57
C ALA A 398 -24.00 -6.87 -23.64
N ALA A 399 -24.25 -7.91 -24.44
CA ALA A 399 -23.42 -8.26 -25.56
C ALA A 399 -23.26 -7.05 -26.50
N PRO A 400 -22.06 -6.78 -27.04
CA PRO A 400 -21.88 -5.73 -28.02
C PRO A 400 -22.70 -6.06 -29.27
N ALA A 401 -23.50 -5.09 -29.73
CA ALA A 401 -24.26 -5.18 -30.98
C ALA A 401 -23.30 -5.45 -32.13
N ALA A 402 -23.64 -6.44 -32.95
CA ALA A 402 -22.93 -6.75 -34.19
C ALA A 402 -22.88 -5.53 -35.13
N PRO A 403 -21.77 -5.26 -35.82
CA PRO A 403 -21.69 -4.16 -36.76
C PRO A 403 -22.63 -4.44 -37.93
N ALA A 404 -23.53 -3.49 -38.19
CA ALA A 404 -24.35 -3.49 -39.40
C ALA A 404 -23.44 -3.39 -40.64
N GLY A 405 -23.54 -4.35 -41.51
CA GLY A 405 -22.81 -4.37 -42.79
C GLY A 405 -23.19 -3.22 -43.70
N LYS A 406 -22.20 -2.61 -44.29
CA LYS A 406 -22.15 -2.10 -45.68
C LYS A 406 -20.73 -2.32 -46.20
#